data_c3f647af16faa26bed3527f5bfd0a53f
#
_entry.id   c3f647af16faa26bed3527f5bfd0a53f
#
_cell.length_a   1.000
_cell.length_b   1.000
_cell.length_c   1.000
_cell.angle_alpha   90.00
_cell.angle_beta   90.00
_cell.angle_gamma   90.00
#
_symmetry.space_group_name_H-M   'P 1'
#
loop_
_entity.id
_entity.type
_entity.pdbx_description
1 polymer ?
#
loop_
_entity_poly.entity_id
_entity_poly.type
_entity_poly.pdbx_seq_one_letter_code
_entity_poly.pdbx_strand_id
1 'polypeptide(L)'
;MNKRFLQTSLVAGVFLLTIGCSSATTETAKADKAPEKAAVVETPVTGKTAFWEMYKLGHAWAADMQVLYLKSGKLEGVDAKGKGGEATQWTLMVASPSKKEAHEFSYRAITEGSKRRGVNSGAVQPWGGPTANGQPFSTGEMKLDSDEAFAKASEKAAAWAKENPGKEVSFYLGKESKYPAPVWGVLWGGEKSGFLVVVNALDGSVQK
;
A
#
# COMPACT_ATOMS: atom_id res chain seq x y z
N MET A 1 -18.90 -30.54 46.03
CA MET A 1 -20.18 -30.34 46.75
C MET A 1 -21.11 -29.49 45.90
N ASN A 2 -22.35 -30.06 45.69
CA ASN A 2 -23.59 -29.40 45.22
C ASN A 2 -23.67 -28.94 43.75
N LYS A 3 -24.35 -29.72 42.90
CA LYS A 3 -25.79 -30.00 42.62
C LYS A 3 -26.42 -28.96 41.70
N ARG A 4 -26.68 -29.42 40.46
CA ARG A 4 -27.97 -29.66 39.78
C ARG A 4 -28.91 -28.44 39.65
N PHE A 5 -29.37 -28.17 38.44
CA PHE A 5 -30.79 -28.28 38.07
C PHE A 5 -30.99 -28.36 36.57
N LEU A 6 -31.65 -29.43 36.16
CA LEU A 6 -32.36 -29.66 34.89
C LEU A 6 -33.67 -28.86 34.92
N GLN A 7 -34.11 -28.32 33.80
CA GLN A 7 -35.55 -28.25 33.52
C GLN A 7 -35.83 -28.32 32.01
N THR A 8 -36.47 -29.38 31.64
CA THR A 8 -37.14 -29.74 30.39
C THR A 8 -38.48 -28.99 30.30
N SER A 9 -38.87 -28.48 29.13
CA SER A 9 -40.28 -28.26 28.80
C SER A 9 -40.51 -28.48 27.29
N LEU A 10 -41.25 -29.55 27.07
CA LEU A 10 -41.81 -30.03 25.82
C LEU A 10 -43.18 -29.36 25.64
N VAL A 11 -43.47 -28.72 24.52
CA VAL A 11 -44.85 -28.41 24.10
C VAL A 11 -45.02 -28.80 22.64
N ALA A 12 -45.79 -29.84 22.45
CA ALA A 12 -46.31 -30.28 21.16
C ALA A 12 -47.58 -29.46 20.84
N GLY A 13 -47.68 -28.96 19.65
CA GLY A 13 -48.88 -28.32 19.10
C GLY A 13 -49.13 -28.81 17.69
N VAL A 14 -50.06 -29.73 17.59
CA VAL A 14 -50.67 -30.22 16.34
C VAL A 14 -51.67 -29.18 15.85
N PHE A 15 -51.58 -28.75 14.59
CA PHE A 15 -52.73 -28.11 13.92
C PHE A 15 -52.90 -28.61 12.48
N LEU A 16 -54.18 -28.87 12.20
CA LEU A 16 -54.72 -29.58 11.06
C LEU A 16 -54.62 -28.86 9.73
N LEU A 17 -54.62 -29.68 8.67
CA LEU A 17 -54.76 -29.44 7.27
C LEU A 17 -56.02 -28.62 6.89
N THR A 18 -55.88 -27.65 6.00
CA THR A 18 -56.93 -27.25 5.04
C THR A 18 -56.36 -27.23 3.65
N ILE A 19 -56.88 -28.07 2.80
CA ILE A 19 -56.62 -28.16 1.35
C ILE A 19 -57.40 -27.04 0.69
N GLY A 20 -56.72 -26.12 0.05
CA GLY A 20 -57.28 -25.11 -0.84
C GLY A 20 -56.51 -25.11 -2.16
N CYS A 21 -57.09 -25.78 -3.18
CA CYS A 21 -56.67 -25.64 -4.56
C CYS A 21 -56.98 -24.23 -5.07
N SER A 22 -56.01 -23.44 -5.41
CA SER A 22 -56.15 -22.32 -6.27
C SER A 22 -54.97 -22.28 -7.26
N SER A 23 -55.29 -22.45 -8.54
CA SER A 23 -54.37 -22.31 -9.64
C SER A 23 -53.92 -20.87 -9.75
N ALA A 24 -52.72 -20.58 -9.35
CA ALA A 24 -52.08 -19.29 -9.64
C ALA A 24 -50.77 -19.54 -10.43
N THR A 25 -50.77 -19.00 -11.59
CA THR A 25 -49.68 -18.91 -12.54
C THR A 25 -48.35 -18.56 -11.85
N THR A 26 -47.39 -19.47 -11.94
CA THR A 26 -46.04 -19.25 -11.39
C THR A 26 -45.31 -18.27 -12.31
N GLU A 27 -45.37 -17.00 -12.01
CA GLU A 27 -44.45 -16.01 -12.52
C GLU A 27 -43.09 -16.26 -11.85
N THR A 28 -42.16 -16.82 -12.63
CA THR A 28 -40.80 -17.08 -12.20
C THR A 28 -40.12 -15.73 -11.96
N ALA A 29 -40.07 -15.30 -10.72
CA ALA A 29 -39.27 -14.15 -10.31
C ALA A 29 -37.82 -14.46 -10.69
N LYS A 30 -37.32 -13.74 -11.70
CA LYS A 30 -35.92 -13.69 -12.07
C LYS A 30 -35.17 -13.16 -10.87
N ALA A 31 -34.44 -14.03 -10.18
CA ALA A 31 -33.52 -13.64 -9.13
C ALA A 31 -32.51 -12.66 -9.75
N ASP A 32 -32.58 -11.40 -9.37
CA ASP A 32 -31.56 -10.41 -9.68
C ASP A 32 -30.24 -10.91 -9.10
N LYS A 33 -29.38 -11.38 -10.00
CA LYS A 33 -28.02 -11.75 -9.65
C LYS A 33 -27.32 -10.50 -9.16
N ALA A 34 -27.04 -10.42 -7.86
CA ALA A 34 -26.23 -9.35 -7.30
C ALA A 34 -24.99 -9.17 -8.17
N PRO A 35 -24.56 -7.93 -8.46
CA PRO A 35 -23.41 -7.69 -9.33
C PRO A 35 -22.20 -8.43 -8.75
N GLU A 36 -21.70 -9.37 -9.52
CA GLU A 36 -20.48 -10.11 -9.23
C GLU A 36 -19.35 -9.09 -9.10
N LYS A 37 -18.85 -8.92 -7.86
CA LYS A 37 -17.77 -7.99 -7.57
C LYS A 37 -16.58 -8.40 -8.43
N ALA A 38 -16.26 -7.59 -9.45
CA ALA A 38 -15.16 -7.86 -10.36
C ALA A 38 -13.92 -8.25 -9.55
N ALA A 39 -13.31 -9.39 -9.90
CA ALA A 39 -12.10 -9.86 -9.26
C ALA A 39 -11.04 -8.76 -9.38
N VAL A 40 -10.57 -8.24 -8.25
CA VAL A 40 -9.52 -7.22 -8.25
C VAL A 40 -8.24 -7.88 -8.72
N VAL A 41 -7.76 -7.49 -9.89
CA VAL A 41 -6.47 -7.96 -10.41
C VAL A 41 -5.39 -7.44 -9.48
N GLU A 42 -4.69 -8.35 -8.82
CA GLU A 42 -3.61 -8.03 -7.89
C GLU A 42 -2.31 -7.89 -8.69
N THR A 43 -1.89 -6.65 -8.93
CA THR A 43 -0.65 -6.32 -9.64
C THR A 43 0.22 -5.40 -8.80
N PRO A 44 1.54 -5.36 -9.04
CA PRO A 44 2.39 -4.30 -8.51
C PRO A 44 1.81 -2.92 -8.83
N VAL A 45 2.10 -1.93 -7.98
CA VAL A 45 1.58 -0.57 -8.11
C VAL A 45 2.70 0.46 -8.01
N THR A 46 2.44 1.66 -8.54
CA THR A 46 3.35 2.81 -8.42
C THR A 46 3.39 3.36 -6.99
N GLY A 47 4.42 4.17 -6.72
CA GLY A 47 4.60 4.81 -5.42
C GLY A 47 3.44 5.70 -5.00
N LYS A 48 2.92 6.52 -5.92
CA LYS A 48 1.76 7.39 -5.61
C LYS A 48 0.49 6.61 -5.32
N THR A 49 0.24 5.52 -6.03
CA THR A 49 -0.91 4.66 -5.77
C THR A 49 -0.86 4.12 -4.35
N ALA A 50 0.26 3.55 -3.94
CA ALA A 50 0.45 3.03 -2.58
C ALA A 50 0.47 4.14 -1.52
N PHE A 51 1.08 5.29 -1.85
CA PHE A 51 1.16 6.46 -0.97
C PHE A 51 -0.22 6.92 -0.52
N TRP A 52 -1.15 7.13 -1.44
CA TRP A 52 -2.48 7.64 -1.10
C TRP A 52 -3.30 6.68 -0.26
N GLU A 53 -3.10 5.37 -0.43
CA GLU A 53 -3.76 4.38 0.44
C GLU A 53 -3.24 4.48 1.89
N MET A 54 -1.93 4.62 2.09
CA MET A 54 -1.31 4.75 3.41
C MET A 54 -1.53 6.14 4.03
N TYR A 55 -1.54 7.20 3.20
CA TYR A 55 -1.72 8.58 3.64
C TYR A 55 -3.03 8.80 4.40
N LYS A 56 -4.11 8.17 3.95
CA LYS A 56 -5.42 8.24 4.61
C LYS A 56 -5.35 7.77 6.08
N LEU A 57 -4.64 6.66 6.32
CA LEU A 57 -4.47 6.12 7.67
C LEU A 57 -3.49 6.96 8.50
N GLY A 58 -2.43 7.47 7.90
CA GLY A 58 -1.51 8.39 8.54
C GLY A 58 -2.21 9.66 9.01
N HIS A 59 -3.08 10.24 8.17
CA HIS A 59 -3.85 11.44 8.53
C HIS A 59 -4.89 11.15 9.62
N ALA A 60 -5.47 9.94 9.64
CA ALA A 60 -6.36 9.51 10.73
C ALA A 60 -5.61 9.28 12.05
N TRP A 61 -4.33 8.88 12.00
CA TRP A 61 -3.48 8.73 13.18
C TRP A 61 -3.08 10.07 13.79
N ALA A 62 -2.73 11.07 12.96
CA ALA A 62 -2.37 12.41 13.43
C ALA A 62 -2.71 13.47 12.36
N ALA A 63 -3.52 14.47 12.76
CA ALA A 63 -3.94 15.56 11.88
C ALA A 63 -2.78 16.46 11.42
N ASP A 64 -1.71 16.55 12.25
CA ASP A 64 -0.49 17.31 11.99
C ASP A 64 0.64 16.47 11.38
N MET A 65 0.29 15.30 10.81
CA MET A 65 1.29 14.42 10.24
C MET A 65 2.07 15.06 9.09
N GLN A 66 3.34 14.74 9.03
CA GLN A 66 4.30 15.16 8.01
C GLN A 66 4.91 13.93 7.36
N VAL A 67 5.05 13.94 6.04
CA VAL A 67 5.68 12.83 5.31
C VAL A 67 7.19 12.93 5.43
N LEU A 68 7.85 11.84 5.83
CA LEU A 68 9.31 11.75 5.92
C LEU A 68 9.90 11.04 4.70
N TYR A 69 9.38 9.87 4.35
CA TYR A 69 9.81 9.12 3.17
C TYR A 69 8.76 8.09 2.71
N LEU A 70 8.91 7.70 1.46
CA LEU A 70 8.26 6.55 0.85
C LEU A 70 9.34 5.65 0.23
N LYS A 71 9.32 4.36 0.48
CA LYS A 71 10.26 3.41 -0.13
C LYS A 71 9.56 2.17 -0.67
N SER A 72 10.07 1.65 -1.78
CA SER A 72 9.65 0.37 -2.31
C SER A 72 10.22 -0.78 -1.49
N GLY A 73 9.49 -1.90 -1.48
CA GLY A 73 9.93 -3.16 -0.91
C GLY A 73 9.52 -4.31 -1.81
N LYS A 74 10.03 -5.50 -1.48
CA LYS A 74 9.69 -6.75 -2.13
C LYS A 74 9.00 -7.65 -1.12
N LEU A 75 7.92 -8.29 -1.53
CA LEU A 75 7.35 -9.40 -0.77
C LEU A 75 8.19 -10.65 -1.03
N GLU A 76 8.67 -11.28 0.03
CA GLU A 76 9.39 -12.56 -0.07
C GLU A 76 8.47 -13.64 -0.64
N GLY A 77 9.00 -14.46 -1.56
CA GLY A 77 8.25 -15.55 -2.19
C GLY A 77 7.39 -15.13 -3.39
N VAL A 78 7.36 -13.85 -3.74
CA VAL A 78 6.58 -13.33 -4.86
C VAL A 78 7.47 -13.03 -6.05
N ASP A 79 7.27 -13.76 -7.15
CA ASP A 79 7.98 -13.50 -8.42
C ASP A 79 7.39 -12.34 -9.24
N ALA A 80 6.30 -11.71 -8.77
CA ALA A 80 5.73 -10.55 -9.44
C ALA A 80 6.72 -9.39 -9.39
N LYS A 81 7.40 -9.16 -10.50
CA LYS A 81 8.29 -8.02 -10.68
C LYS A 81 7.47 -6.84 -11.15
N GLY A 82 7.54 -5.73 -10.42
CA GLY A 82 7.01 -4.46 -10.90
C GLY A 82 7.73 -4.05 -12.18
N LYS A 83 7.01 -3.43 -13.10
CA LYS A 83 7.57 -2.86 -14.32
C LYS A 83 7.65 -1.36 -14.16
N GLY A 84 8.84 -0.79 -14.48
CA GLY A 84 8.89 0.64 -14.74
C GLY A 84 8.42 1.55 -13.58
N GLY A 85 8.88 1.32 -12.36
CA GLY A 85 8.49 2.15 -11.23
C GLY A 85 7.43 1.56 -10.30
N GLU A 86 6.94 0.35 -10.61
CA GLU A 86 5.99 -0.38 -9.75
C GLU A 86 6.71 -1.28 -8.74
N ALA A 87 6.07 -1.54 -7.60
CA ALA A 87 6.54 -2.50 -6.61
C ALA A 87 5.38 -3.27 -5.96
N THR A 88 5.67 -4.46 -5.43
CA THR A 88 4.70 -5.30 -4.73
C THR A 88 4.43 -4.83 -3.31
N GLN A 89 5.36 -4.07 -2.73
CA GLN A 89 5.24 -3.48 -1.41
C GLN A 89 5.81 -2.07 -1.39
N TRP A 90 5.17 -1.22 -0.60
CA TRP A 90 5.63 0.14 -0.29
C TRP A 90 5.57 0.37 1.20
N THR A 91 6.47 1.20 1.71
CA THR A 91 6.51 1.63 3.11
C THR A 91 6.53 3.15 3.15
N LEU A 92 5.59 3.73 3.90
CA LEU A 92 5.49 5.17 4.18
C LEU A 92 5.87 5.41 5.64
N MET A 93 6.77 6.35 5.87
CA MET A 93 7.06 6.87 7.19
C MET A 93 6.50 8.29 7.31
N VAL A 94 5.71 8.51 8.33
CA VAL A 94 5.19 9.83 8.67
C VAL A 94 5.57 10.20 10.11
N ALA A 95 5.62 11.48 10.43
CA ALA A 95 5.87 11.96 11.78
C ALA A 95 4.78 12.92 12.22
N SER A 96 4.49 12.95 13.50
CA SER A 96 3.63 13.94 14.14
C SER A 96 4.44 14.78 15.13
N PRO A 97 4.61 16.08 14.87
CA PRO A 97 5.27 16.99 15.81
C PRO A 97 4.60 17.06 17.17
N SER A 98 3.26 17.07 17.22
CA SER A 98 2.51 17.14 18.47
C SER A 98 2.66 15.88 19.34
N LYS A 99 2.71 14.70 18.70
CA LYS A 99 2.94 13.42 19.38
C LYS A 99 4.41 13.17 19.69
N LYS A 100 5.34 13.82 18.99
CA LYS A 100 6.79 13.52 18.98
C LYS A 100 7.07 12.08 18.61
N GLU A 101 6.33 11.57 17.66
CA GLU A 101 6.38 10.19 17.18
C GLU A 101 6.45 10.13 15.66
N ALA A 102 7.08 9.08 15.16
CA ALA A 102 6.98 8.67 13.76
C ALA A 102 6.28 7.32 13.67
N HIS A 103 5.49 7.13 12.63
CA HIS A 103 4.68 5.93 12.42
C HIS A 103 4.94 5.37 11.03
N GLU A 104 5.22 4.07 10.96
CA GLU A 104 5.40 3.35 9.72
C GLU A 104 4.06 2.76 9.26
N PHE A 105 3.74 2.93 7.98
CA PHE A 105 2.66 2.22 7.29
C PHE A 105 3.25 1.44 6.13
N SER A 106 2.72 0.26 5.84
CA SER A 106 3.11 -0.50 4.66
C SER A 106 1.88 -0.85 3.81
N TYR A 107 2.02 -0.78 2.50
CA TYR A 107 1.01 -1.19 1.53
C TYR A 107 1.52 -2.41 0.76
N ARG A 108 0.72 -3.47 0.72
CA ARG A 108 0.94 -4.64 -0.13
C ARG A 108 0.00 -4.59 -1.32
N ALA A 109 0.55 -4.66 -2.51
CA ALA A 109 -0.22 -4.61 -3.76
C ALA A 109 -0.89 -5.94 -4.08
N ILE A 110 -0.38 -7.04 -3.55
CA ILE A 110 -0.85 -8.40 -3.81
C ILE A 110 -1.03 -9.20 -2.51
N THR A 111 -1.86 -10.25 -2.58
CA THR A 111 -2.05 -11.21 -1.49
C THR A 111 -1.07 -12.37 -1.65
N GLU A 112 -0.38 -12.75 -0.58
CA GLU A 112 0.49 -13.92 -0.54
C GLU A 112 0.28 -14.70 0.78
N GLY A 113 -0.24 -15.90 0.67
CA GLY A 113 -0.55 -16.73 1.83
C GLY A 113 -1.47 -16.00 2.83
N SER A 114 -1.01 -15.80 4.05
CA SER A 114 -1.73 -15.05 5.09
C SER A 114 -1.56 -13.53 4.98
N LYS A 115 -0.64 -13.06 4.15
CA LYS A 115 -0.35 -11.63 3.96
C LYS A 115 -1.30 -11.05 2.93
N ARG A 116 -2.37 -10.42 3.38
CA ARG A 116 -3.39 -9.83 2.50
C ARG A 116 -2.94 -8.52 1.89
N ARG A 117 -3.43 -8.25 0.66
CA ARG A 117 -3.34 -6.94 0.03
C ARG A 117 -3.94 -5.86 0.92
N GLY A 118 -3.39 -4.65 0.84
CA GLY A 118 -3.87 -3.47 1.55
C GLY A 118 -2.84 -2.85 2.48
N VAL A 119 -3.30 -1.88 3.27
CA VAL A 119 -2.45 -1.14 4.20
C VAL A 119 -2.36 -1.88 5.54
N ASN A 120 -1.15 -1.89 6.09
CA ASN A 120 -0.85 -2.40 7.42
C ASN A 120 -0.19 -1.29 8.23
N SER A 121 -0.63 -1.14 9.48
CA SER A 121 0.01 -0.28 10.46
C SER A 121 1.25 -0.98 11.01
N GLY A 122 2.38 -0.31 10.96
CA GLY A 122 3.67 -0.78 11.46
C GLY A 122 4.03 -0.19 12.82
N ALA A 123 5.32 -0.06 13.07
CA ALA A 123 5.84 0.43 14.34
C ALA A 123 5.65 1.94 14.52
N VAL A 124 5.35 2.35 15.75
CA VAL A 124 5.47 3.73 16.21
C VAL A 124 6.78 3.86 16.98
N GLN A 125 7.53 4.93 16.71
CA GLN A 125 8.82 5.19 17.35
C GLN A 125 8.96 6.67 17.73
N PRO A 126 9.78 7.02 18.74
CA PRO A 126 10.04 8.40 19.04
C PRO A 126 10.63 9.17 17.86
N TRP A 127 10.19 10.42 17.68
CA TRP A 127 10.69 11.31 16.65
C TRP A 127 11.22 12.62 17.28
N GLY A 128 12.50 12.88 17.10
CA GLY A 128 13.20 14.04 17.66
C GLY A 128 13.16 15.29 16.76
N GLY A 129 12.43 15.27 15.67
CA GLY A 129 12.39 16.36 14.68
C GLY A 129 13.15 16.06 13.40
N PRO A 130 13.18 17.02 12.44
CA PRO A 130 13.89 16.90 11.17
C PRO A 130 15.39 16.69 11.35
N THR A 131 15.99 15.91 10.47
CA THR A 131 17.45 15.69 10.39
C THR A 131 17.97 16.10 9.01
N ALA A 132 19.30 16.19 8.84
CA ALA A 132 19.89 16.53 7.54
C ALA A 132 19.45 15.58 6.42
N ASN A 133 19.27 14.29 6.73
CA ASN A 133 18.91 13.23 5.78
C ASN A 133 17.43 12.82 5.85
N GLY A 134 16.61 13.50 6.66
CA GLY A 134 15.20 13.19 6.84
C GLY A 134 14.41 14.45 7.16
N GLN A 135 14.16 15.24 6.12
CA GLN A 135 13.33 16.44 6.19
C GLN A 135 11.89 16.08 5.85
N PRO A 136 10.90 16.61 6.56
CA PRO A 136 9.52 16.50 6.15
C PRO A 136 9.29 17.25 4.83
N PHE A 137 8.34 16.74 4.04
CA PHE A 137 7.91 17.41 2.81
C PHE A 137 6.39 17.34 2.66
N SER A 138 5.85 18.27 1.86
CA SER A 138 4.43 18.31 1.57
C SER A 138 4.07 17.43 0.38
N THR A 139 2.84 16.93 0.34
CA THR A 139 2.32 16.15 -0.79
C THR A 139 2.30 16.93 -2.09
N GLY A 140 2.20 18.26 -2.02
CA GLY A 140 2.27 19.15 -3.19
C GLY A 140 3.63 19.20 -3.88
N GLU A 141 4.70 18.79 -3.17
CA GLU A 141 6.06 18.71 -3.72
C GLU A 141 6.31 17.38 -4.46
N MET A 142 5.44 16.38 -4.32
CA MET A 142 5.51 15.09 -5.02
C MET A 142 4.70 15.16 -6.33
N LYS A 143 5.22 15.81 -7.35
CA LYS A 143 4.57 15.92 -8.67
C LYS A 143 4.75 14.66 -9.50
N LEU A 144 5.97 14.13 -9.57
CA LEU A 144 6.27 12.90 -10.29
C LEU A 144 5.93 11.67 -9.46
N ASP A 145 5.44 10.62 -10.15
CA ASP A 145 5.30 9.29 -9.57
C ASP A 145 6.59 8.47 -9.78
N SER A 146 6.65 7.29 -9.21
CA SER A 146 7.82 6.40 -9.30
C SER A 146 8.08 5.88 -10.72
N ASP A 147 7.07 5.72 -11.57
CA ASP A 147 7.22 5.32 -12.97
C ASP A 147 7.80 6.46 -13.84
N GLU A 148 7.37 7.69 -13.61
CA GLU A 148 7.95 8.88 -14.27
C GLU A 148 9.40 9.08 -13.83
N ALA A 149 9.70 8.92 -12.54
CA ALA A 149 11.05 8.98 -12.01
C ALA A 149 11.94 7.86 -12.58
N PHE A 150 11.41 6.65 -12.70
CA PHE A 150 12.09 5.53 -13.34
C PHE A 150 12.43 5.82 -14.80
N ALA A 151 11.50 6.36 -15.58
CA ALA A 151 11.72 6.71 -16.96
C ALA A 151 12.90 7.69 -17.10
N LYS A 152 12.90 8.77 -16.30
CA LYS A 152 13.99 9.77 -16.28
C LYS A 152 15.32 9.17 -15.83
N ALA A 153 15.31 8.35 -14.79
CA ALA A 153 16.51 7.72 -14.27
C ALA A 153 17.10 6.70 -15.25
N SER A 154 16.24 5.96 -15.98
CA SER A 154 16.66 4.92 -16.94
C SER A 154 17.50 5.48 -18.09
N GLU A 155 17.27 6.73 -18.50
CA GLU A 155 18.11 7.40 -19.51
C GLU A 155 19.58 7.49 -19.05
N LYS A 156 19.80 7.75 -17.75
CA LYS A 156 21.15 7.83 -17.16
C LYS A 156 21.74 6.46 -16.81
N ALA A 157 20.89 5.51 -16.45
CA ALA A 157 21.31 4.17 -16.07
C ALA A 157 21.51 3.23 -17.27
N ALA A 158 21.18 3.65 -18.51
CA ALA A 158 21.11 2.77 -19.68
C ALA A 158 22.38 1.95 -19.92
N ALA A 159 23.57 2.59 -19.86
CA ALA A 159 24.84 1.90 -20.06
C ALA A 159 25.09 0.86 -18.96
N TRP A 160 24.92 1.26 -17.70
CA TRP A 160 25.13 0.37 -16.56
C TRP A 160 24.14 -0.80 -16.55
N ALA A 161 22.88 -0.54 -16.84
CA ALA A 161 21.84 -1.58 -16.88
C ALA A 161 22.10 -2.61 -17.99
N LYS A 162 22.66 -2.19 -19.13
CA LYS A 162 23.09 -3.07 -20.22
C LYS A 162 24.20 -4.02 -19.79
N GLU A 163 25.16 -3.54 -19.00
CA GLU A 163 26.28 -4.33 -18.47
C GLU A 163 25.87 -5.20 -17.27
N ASN A 164 24.76 -4.85 -16.61
CA ASN A 164 24.26 -5.52 -15.41
C ASN A 164 22.80 -5.99 -15.58
N PRO A 165 22.52 -6.91 -16.50
CA PRO A 165 21.14 -7.32 -16.81
C PRO A 165 20.48 -8.02 -15.62
N GLY A 166 19.17 -7.83 -15.46
CA GLY A 166 18.36 -8.52 -14.46
C GLY A 166 18.52 -8.03 -13.03
N LYS A 167 19.24 -6.94 -12.80
CA LYS A 167 19.31 -6.32 -11.47
C LYS A 167 17.94 -5.72 -11.09
N GLU A 168 17.57 -5.93 -9.84
CA GLU A 168 16.34 -5.34 -9.28
C GLU A 168 16.49 -3.83 -9.16
N VAL A 169 15.33 -3.13 -9.26
CA VAL A 169 15.27 -1.69 -9.08
C VAL A 169 14.46 -1.39 -7.82
N SER A 170 14.99 -0.54 -6.98
CA SER A 170 14.31 -0.05 -5.79
C SER A 170 14.15 1.47 -5.83
N PHE A 171 13.15 1.97 -5.09
CA PHE A 171 12.74 3.35 -5.09
C PHE A 171 12.72 3.90 -3.67
N TYR A 172 13.19 5.11 -3.52
CA TYR A 172 13.12 5.88 -2.29
C TYR A 172 12.73 7.32 -2.62
N LEU A 173 11.66 7.81 -2.03
CA LEU A 173 11.26 9.21 -2.08
C LEU A 173 11.50 9.83 -0.71
N GLY A 174 12.28 10.89 -0.64
CA GLY A 174 12.54 11.61 0.61
C GLY A 174 13.12 12.99 0.34
N LYS A 175 13.23 13.78 1.39
CA LYS A 175 13.84 15.11 1.33
C LYS A 175 15.06 15.16 2.25
N GLU A 176 16.17 15.62 1.69
CA GLU A 176 17.41 15.88 2.42
C GLU A 176 17.72 17.38 2.36
N SER A 177 18.42 17.91 3.36
CA SER A 177 18.74 19.34 3.44
C SER A 177 19.51 19.89 2.24
N LYS A 178 20.25 19.02 1.51
CA LYS A 178 21.02 19.40 0.32
C LYS A 178 20.16 19.62 -0.93
N TYR A 179 18.89 19.16 -0.92
CA TYR A 179 17.97 19.32 -2.05
C TYR A 179 16.85 20.29 -1.72
N PRO A 180 16.48 21.20 -2.66
CA PRO A 180 15.41 22.17 -2.42
C PRO A 180 14.02 21.54 -2.36
N ALA A 181 13.84 20.36 -2.96
CA ALA A 181 12.59 19.59 -3.02
C ALA A 181 12.87 18.11 -2.69
N PRO A 182 11.82 17.30 -2.41
CA PRO A 182 12.01 15.87 -2.28
C PRO A 182 12.51 15.25 -3.58
N VAL A 183 13.25 14.16 -3.45
CA VAL A 183 13.88 13.48 -4.58
C VAL A 183 13.51 12.00 -4.58
N TRP A 184 13.33 11.45 -5.76
CA TRP A 184 13.32 10.01 -5.99
C TRP A 184 14.75 9.51 -6.17
N GLY A 185 15.19 8.63 -5.28
CA GLY A 185 16.35 7.77 -5.49
C GLY A 185 15.90 6.52 -6.21
N VAL A 186 16.39 6.30 -7.42
CA VAL A 186 16.16 5.07 -8.21
C VAL A 186 17.46 4.28 -8.24
N LEU A 187 17.47 3.13 -7.59
CA LEU A 187 18.66 2.31 -7.39
C LEU A 187 18.53 0.98 -8.14
N TRP A 188 19.42 0.73 -9.08
CA TRP A 188 19.61 -0.57 -9.73
C TRP A 188 20.62 -1.40 -8.94
N GLY A 189 20.23 -2.59 -8.52
CA GLY A 189 21.07 -3.50 -7.72
C GLY A 189 21.08 -3.15 -6.24
N GLY A 190 22.18 -3.42 -5.54
CA GLY A 190 22.29 -3.21 -4.10
C GLY A 190 23.03 -1.91 -3.75
N GLU A 191 22.87 -1.44 -2.52
CA GLU A 191 23.45 -0.18 -2.02
C GLU A 191 24.98 -0.10 -2.18
N LYS A 192 25.68 -1.24 -2.07
CA LYS A 192 27.15 -1.27 -2.14
C LYS A 192 27.72 -1.36 -3.56
N SER A 193 26.94 -1.87 -4.52
CA SER A 193 27.43 -2.18 -5.89
C SER A 193 26.43 -1.80 -6.97
N GLY A 194 25.41 -1.05 -6.60
CA GLY A 194 24.36 -0.61 -7.50
C GLY A 194 24.68 0.73 -8.18
N PHE A 195 23.74 1.14 -9.02
CA PHE A 195 23.77 2.43 -9.70
C PHE A 195 22.56 3.25 -9.24
N LEU A 196 22.84 4.36 -8.57
CA LEU A 196 21.82 5.26 -8.04
C LEU A 196 21.68 6.48 -8.96
N VAL A 197 20.45 6.78 -9.34
CA VAL A 197 20.09 8.05 -10.00
C VAL A 197 19.11 8.79 -9.09
N VAL A 198 19.35 10.06 -8.89
CA VAL A 198 18.50 10.95 -8.08
C VAL A 198 17.71 11.88 -8.99
N VAL A 199 16.39 11.85 -8.87
CA VAL A 199 15.46 12.63 -9.71
C VAL A 199 14.63 13.53 -8.80
N ASN A 200 14.58 14.82 -9.09
CA ASN A 200 13.74 15.76 -8.36
C ASN A 200 12.26 15.39 -8.54
N ALA A 201 11.55 15.19 -7.43
CA ALA A 201 10.14 14.76 -7.45
C ALA A 201 9.17 15.88 -7.85
N LEU A 202 9.62 17.14 -7.91
CA LEU A 202 8.80 18.29 -8.28
C LEU A 202 8.83 18.55 -9.79
N ASP A 203 10.02 18.49 -10.44
CA ASP A 203 10.22 18.89 -11.83
C ASP A 203 10.85 17.82 -12.73
N GLY A 204 11.27 16.70 -12.18
CA GLY A 204 11.86 15.58 -12.93
C GLY A 204 13.31 15.80 -13.34
N SER A 205 13.98 16.84 -12.87
CA SER A 205 15.39 17.05 -13.16
C SER A 205 16.27 16.02 -12.46
N VAL A 206 17.25 15.48 -13.20
CA VAL A 206 18.23 14.55 -12.63
C VAL A 206 19.26 15.35 -11.86
N GLN A 207 19.43 15.02 -10.61
CA GLN A 207 20.39 15.68 -9.72
C GLN A 207 21.80 15.11 -9.96
N LYS A 208 22.80 15.96 -9.75
CA LYS A 208 24.23 15.59 -9.91
C LYS A 208 24.80 15.11 -8.58
#